data_7bd2d204311e2e88bc04d7aa74026616
#
_entry.id   7bd2d204311e2e88bc04d7aa74026616
#
_cell.length_a   1.000
_cell.length_b   1.000
_cell.length_c   1.000
_cell.angle_alpha   90.00
_cell.angle_beta   90.00
_cell.angle_gamma   90.00
#
_symmetry.space_group_name_H-M   'P 1'
#
loop_
_entity.id
_entity.type
_entity.pdbx_description
1 polymer ?
#
loop_
_entity_poly.entity_id
_entity_poly.type
_entity_poly.pdbx_seq_one_letter_code
_entity_poly.pdbx_strand_id
1 'polypeptide(L)'
;MTKKDLFNEWERQEPLELDKEKLGTAFSKVLKKIDSVESVMENEKAHRKSGSYVFRKVAIYSSVAAAAVICVTLAFTSVSKKAYNRGLYAHIQEMPVNMTEYSTSNGEIRRVTLPDSSKVILNAGSVLICPERFGAGGREVYLSGEAVFDVTGDTGRAFIVKTSKLNVKVHGTRFNVSAYSDSRLVSATLCRGSISAMNNEGGAPVTLVPGQKYTLDKESGQASVTEVNADEDTAWLDGDLCFRSESLHNIVKTIERRYGVRVYITTSKYGNDNITAKFVHGETLEELMTALCKVTPGMSYRIVNSNIYIR
;
A
#
# COMPACT_ATOMS: atom_id res chain seq x y z
N MET A 1 -11.76 -19.32 -19.51
CA MET A 1 -10.88 -18.20 -19.91
C MET A 1 -10.73 -18.25 -21.41
N THR A 2 -11.31 -17.31 -22.15
CA THR A 2 -11.31 -17.33 -23.61
C THR A 2 -10.05 -16.63 -24.15
N LYS A 3 -9.68 -16.91 -25.41
CA LYS A 3 -8.54 -16.23 -26.09
C LYS A 3 -8.64 -14.69 -26.03
N LYS A 4 -9.84 -14.16 -25.90
CA LYS A 4 -10.14 -12.72 -25.81
C LYS A 4 -9.81 -12.14 -24.43
N ASP A 5 -9.93 -12.96 -23.37
CA ASP A 5 -9.61 -12.55 -22.00
C ASP A 5 -8.09 -12.46 -21.80
N LEU A 6 -7.34 -13.38 -22.39
CA LEU A 6 -5.86 -13.37 -22.40
C LEU A 6 -5.28 -12.18 -23.19
N PHE A 7 -5.94 -11.76 -24.27
CA PHE A 7 -5.51 -10.61 -25.08
C PHE A 7 -5.73 -9.28 -24.36
N ASN A 8 -6.84 -9.14 -23.65
CA ASN A 8 -7.16 -7.94 -22.87
C ASN A 8 -6.31 -7.80 -21.59
N GLU A 9 -5.81 -8.90 -21.04
CA GLU A 9 -4.90 -8.90 -19.90
C GLU A 9 -3.46 -8.53 -20.32
N TRP A 10 -3.08 -8.90 -21.55
CA TRP A 10 -1.79 -8.55 -22.15
C TRP A 10 -1.71 -7.05 -22.52
N GLU A 11 -2.81 -6.42 -22.97
CA GLU A 11 -2.87 -4.98 -23.29
C GLU A 11 -2.80 -4.06 -22.03
N ARG A 12 -3.06 -4.59 -20.84
CA ARG A 12 -2.99 -3.83 -19.57
C ARG A 12 -1.62 -3.77 -18.93
N GLN A 13 -0.67 -4.55 -19.39
CA GLN A 13 0.72 -4.47 -18.92
C GLN A 13 1.46 -3.46 -19.77
N GLU A 14 1.95 -2.36 -19.16
CA GLU A 14 2.83 -1.41 -19.86
C GLU A 14 4.03 -2.17 -20.44
N PRO A 15 4.24 -2.08 -21.77
CA PRO A 15 5.32 -2.82 -22.41
C PRO A 15 6.65 -2.17 -22.06
N LEU A 16 7.60 -2.98 -21.60
CA LEU A 16 9.03 -2.69 -21.77
C LEU A 16 9.26 -2.14 -23.18
N GLU A 17 9.88 -0.97 -23.28
CA GLU A 17 10.25 -0.33 -24.56
C GLU A 17 11.14 -1.25 -25.40
N LEU A 18 10.53 -2.23 -26.04
CA LEU A 18 11.13 -2.87 -27.21
C LEU A 18 10.86 -1.95 -28.38
N ASP A 19 11.93 -1.51 -29.02
CA ASP A 19 11.94 -0.67 -30.21
C ASP A 19 11.00 -1.27 -31.30
N LYS A 20 9.73 -0.86 -31.24
CA LYS A 20 8.64 -1.34 -32.11
C LYS A 20 8.97 -1.14 -33.60
N GLU A 21 9.83 -0.19 -33.91
CA GLU A 21 10.26 0.13 -35.26
C GLU A 21 11.21 -0.93 -35.83
N LYS A 22 12.12 -1.46 -35.00
CA LYS A 22 13.02 -2.56 -35.42
C LYS A 22 12.28 -3.89 -35.54
N LEU A 23 11.28 -4.14 -34.71
CA LEU A 23 10.44 -5.34 -34.82
C LEU A 23 9.54 -5.28 -36.06
N GLY A 24 8.94 -4.12 -36.32
CA GLY A 24 8.11 -3.89 -37.51
C GLY A 24 8.90 -4.02 -38.84
N THR A 25 10.13 -3.52 -38.86
CA THR A 25 11.01 -3.64 -40.03
C THR A 25 11.52 -5.07 -40.27
N ALA A 26 11.79 -5.83 -39.22
CA ALA A 26 12.14 -7.25 -39.34
C ALA A 26 10.95 -8.08 -39.82
N PHE A 27 9.75 -7.84 -39.30
CA PHE A 27 8.53 -8.54 -39.70
C PHE A 27 8.12 -8.22 -41.13
N SER A 28 8.21 -6.96 -41.57
CA SER A 28 7.93 -6.58 -42.95
C SER A 28 8.91 -7.18 -43.99
N LYS A 29 10.19 -7.37 -43.60
CA LYS A 29 11.18 -8.07 -44.44
C LYS A 29 10.86 -9.55 -44.58
N VAL A 30 10.36 -10.19 -43.54
CA VAL A 30 9.95 -11.61 -43.58
C VAL A 30 8.70 -11.77 -44.41
N LEU A 31 7.68 -10.91 -44.26
CA LEU A 31 6.48 -10.95 -45.08
C LEU A 31 6.79 -10.75 -46.58
N LYS A 32 7.61 -9.73 -46.97
CA LYS A 32 8.04 -9.53 -48.34
C LYS A 32 8.75 -10.73 -48.93
N LYS A 33 9.49 -11.47 -48.13
CA LYS A 33 10.18 -12.67 -48.57
C LYS A 33 9.22 -13.86 -48.76
N ILE A 34 8.15 -13.94 -47.97
CA ILE A 34 7.07 -14.93 -48.11
C ILE A 34 6.27 -14.63 -49.40
N ASP A 35 5.86 -13.38 -49.65
CA ASP A 35 5.15 -12.96 -50.85
C ASP A 35 5.96 -13.21 -52.13
N SER A 36 7.29 -13.00 -52.08
CA SER A 36 8.18 -13.30 -53.22
C SER A 36 8.28 -14.80 -53.52
N VAL A 37 8.14 -15.65 -52.50
CA VAL A 37 8.13 -17.13 -52.68
C VAL A 37 6.78 -17.60 -53.22
N GLU A 38 5.68 -16.99 -52.78
CA GLU A 38 4.33 -17.29 -53.29
C GLU A 38 4.17 -16.91 -54.77
N SER A 39 4.66 -15.76 -55.17
CA SER A 39 4.63 -15.31 -56.57
C SER A 39 5.47 -16.20 -57.51
N VAL A 40 6.58 -16.77 -57.03
CA VAL A 40 7.40 -17.75 -57.79
C VAL A 40 6.66 -19.09 -57.90
N MET A 41 5.90 -19.48 -56.87
CA MET A 41 5.11 -20.72 -56.87
C MET A 41 3.88 -20.64 -57.80
N GLU A 42 3.27 -19.47 -57.95
CA GLU A 42 2.16 -19.27 -58.92
C GLU A 42 2.64 -19.28 -60.38
N ASN A 43 3.80 -18.73 -60.67
CA ASN A 43 4.37 -18.71 -62.00
C ASN A 43 4.87 -20.11 -62.47
N GLU A 44 5.30 -20.98 -61.55
CA GLU A 44 5.70 -22.36 -61.87
C GLU A 44 4.52 -23.33 -62.10
N LYS A 45 3.31 -23.00 -61.61
CA LYS A 45 2.10 -23.80 -61.95
C LYS A 45 1.66 -23.72 -63.39
N ALA A 46 2.14 -22.71 -64.14
CA ALA A 46 1.79 -22.49 -65.54
C ALA A 46 2.65 -23.33 -66.54
N HIS A 47 3.78 -23.95 -66.16
CA HIS A 47 4.65 -24.78 -67.03
C HIS A 47 4.81 -26.20 -66.43
N ARG A 48 3.81 -27.05 -66.70
CA ARG A 48 3.85 -28.47 -66.33
C ARG A 48 4.42 -29.31 -67.44
N LYS A 49 5.72 -29.66 -67.40
CA LYS A 49 6.30 -30.90 -67.94
C LYS A 49 7.61 -31.25 -67.26
N SER A 50 7.65 -32.47 -66.70
CA SER A 50 8.75 -33.19 -66.00
C SER A 50 8.75 -33.21 -64.48
N GLY A 51 8.13 -34.25 -63.93
CA GLY A 51 7.66 -34.33 -62.54
C GLY A 51 8.63 -34.84 -61.47
N SER A 52 9.93 -34.94 -61.68
CA SER A 52 10.80 -35.50 -60.61
C SER A 52 11.76 -34.47 -59.97
N TYR A 53 12.23 -33.52 -60.71
CA TYR A 53 13.21 -32.55 -60.22
C TYR A 53 12.57 -31.43 -59.38
N VAL A 54 11.35 -31.03 -59.72
CA VAL A 54 10.60 -29.98 -59.01
C VAL A 54 10.15 -30.44 -57.61
N PHE A 55 9.70 -31.70 -57.48
CA PHE A 55 9.31 -32.24 -56.17
C PHE A 55 10.45 -32.26 -55.17
N ARG A 56 11.69 -32.54 -55.61
CA ARG A 56 12.87 -32.55 -54.73
C ARG A 56 13.23 -31.13 -54.26
N LYS A 57 13.12 -30.12 -55.12
CA LYS A 57 13.38 -28.72 -54.74
C LYS A 57 12.31 -28.18 -53.79
N VAL A 58 11.02 -28.42 -54.03
CA VAL A 58 9.92 -28.01 -53.13
C VAL A 58 10.04 -28.68 -51.79
N ALA A 59 10.40 -29.95 -51.68
CA ALA A 59 10.64 -30.64 -50.41
C ALA A 59 11.83 -30.06 -49.64
N ILE A 60 12.89 -29.63 -50.30
CA ILE A 60 14.06 -28.99 -49.67
C ILE A 60 13.70 -27.58 -49.17
N TYR A 61 12.99 -26.77 -49.92
CA TYR A 61 12.61 -25.41 -49.53
C TYR A 61 11.55 -25.41 -48.42
N SER A 62 10.60 -26.35 -48.41
CA SER A 62 9.62 -26.49 -47.36
C SER A 62 10.27 -26.96 -46.01
N SER A 63 11.29 -27.81 -46.09
CA SER A 63 12.03 -28.24 -44.88
C SER A 63 12.88 -27.10 -44.30
N VAL A 64 13.51 -26.28 -45.13
CA VAL A 64 14.29 -25.12 -44.67
C VAL A 64 13.40 -24.03 -44.10
N ALA A 65 12.23 -23.77 -44.69
CA ALA A 65 11.24 -22.82 -44.15
C ALA A 65 10.68 -23.29 -42.81
N ALA A 66 10.35 -24.59 -42.66
CA ALA A 66 9.90 -25.16 -41.41
C ALA A 66 10.99 -25.10 -40.32
N ALA A 67 12.26 -25.39 -40.67
CA ALA A 67 13.37 -25.26 -39.73
C ALA A 67 13.59 -23.81 -39.29
N ALA A 68 13.48 -22.84 -40.18
CA ALA A 68 13.60 -21.41 -39.86
C ALA A 68 12.49 -20.94 -38.92
N VAL A 69 11.25 -21.35 -39.12
CA VAL A 69 10.12 -21.06 -38.20
C VAL A 69 10.34 -21.69 -36.84
N ILE A 70 10.81 -22.94 -36.77
CA ILE A 70 11.13 -23.60 -35.51
C ILE A 70 12.29 -22.89 -34.78
N CYS A 71 13.33 -22.47 -35.48
CA CYS A 71 14.44 -21.72 -34.88
C CYS A 71 13.98 -20.34 -34.35
N VAL A 72 13.13 -19.62 -35.09
CA VAL A 72 12.58 -18.32 -34.67
C VAL A 72 11.67 -18.50 -33.44
N THR A 73 10.81 -19.52 -33.42
CA THR A 73 9.95 -19.80 -32.25
C THR A 73 10.74 -20.24 -31.02
N LEU A 74 11.78 -21.07 -31.20
CA LEU A 74 12.68 -21.46 -30.12
C LEU A 74 13.51 -20.26 -29.60
N ALA A 75 14.02 -19.41 -30.48
CA ALA A 75 14.72 -18.18 -30.10
C ALA A 75 13.79 -17.22 -29.35
N PHE A 76 12.57 -17.02 -29.85
CA PHE A 76 11.56 -16.16 -29.22
C PHE A 76 11.14 -16.68 -27.84
N THR A 77 10.89 -17.98 -27.70
CA THR A 77 10.56 -18.58 -26.40
C THR A 77 11.74 -18.54 -25.42
N SER A 78 12.97 -18.67 -25.92
CA SER A 78 14.19 -18.60 -25.07
C SER A 78 14.45 -17.17 -24.57
N VAL A 79 14.26 -16.17 -25.44
CA VAL A 79 14.38 -14.73 -25.08
C VAL A 79 13.27 -14.32 -24.12
N SER A 80 12.04 -14.74 -24.38
CA SER A 80 10.88 -14.46 -23.51
C SER A 80 11.04 -15.11 -22.14
N LYS A 81 11.51 -16.37 -22.07
CA LYS A 81 11.82 -17.04 -20.78
C LYS A 81 12.95 -16.36 -20.00
N LYS A 82 14.01 -15.90 -20.70
CA LYS A 82 15.10 -15.14 -20.06
C LYS A 82 14.65 -13.79 -19.54
N ALA A 83 13.80 -13.06 -20.28
CA ALA A 83 13.25 -11.78 -19.86
C ALA A 83 12.28 -11.96 -18.69
N TYR A 84 11.38 -12.95 -18.76
CA TYR A 84 10.46 -13.31 -17.69
C TYR A 84 11.19 -13.72 -16.41
N ASN A 85 12.17 -14.63 -16.52
CA ASN A 85 12.97 -15.04 -15.37
C ASN A 85 13.78 -13.88 -14.78
N ARG A 86 14.38 -13.01 -15.60
CA ARG A 86 15.11 -11.83 -15.11
C ARG A 86 14.21 -10.88 -14.32
N GLY A 87 13.00 -10.61 -14.80
CA GLY A 87 12.00 -9.82 -14.07
C GLY A 87 11.57 -10.47 -12.77
N LEU A 88 11.32 -11.79 -12.78
CA LEU A 88 10.93 -12.55 -11.60
C LEU A 88 12.06 -12.61 -10.55
N TYR A 89 13.30 -12.88 -10.97
CA TYR A 89 14.45 -12.90 -10.07
C TYR A 89 14.80 -11.53 -9.52
N ALA A 90 14.67 -10.44 -10.31
CA ALA A 90 14.84 -9.08 -9.83
C ALA A 90 13.82 -8.75 -8.73
N HIS A 91 12.57 -9.14 -8.93
CA HIS A 91 11.50 -8.91 -7.94
C HIS A 91 11.68 -9.76 -6.67
N ILE A 92 12.19 -11.00 -6.79
CA ILE A 92 12.49 -11.87 -5.64
C ILE A 92 13.72 -11.37 -4.86
N GLN A 93 14.73 -10.78 -5.53
CA GLN A 93 15.90 -10.20 -4.86
C GLN A 93 15.59 -8.88 -4.12
N GLU A 94 14.51 -8.18 -4.47
CA GLU A 94 14.06 -6.96 -3.78
C GLU A 94 13.08 -7.23 -2.64
N MET A 95 12.62 -8.47 -2.42
CA MET A 95 11.87 -8.81 -1.21
C MET A 95 12.81 -8.74 -0.01
N PRO A 96 12.54 -7.88 0.98
CA PRO A 96 13.34 -7.87 2.20
C PRO A 96 13.18 -9.23 2.89
N VAL A 97 14.30 -9.99 2.98
CA VAL A 97 14.30 -11.35 3.51
C VAL A 97 14.03 -11.36 5.01
N ASN A 98 14.34 -10.24 5.70
CA ASN A 98 14.15 -10.11 7.15
C ASN A 98 13.30 -8.88 7.47
N MET A 99 12.24 -9.09 8.25
CA MET A 99 11.36 -8.06 8.78
C MET A 99 11.51 -8.01 10.30
N THR A 100 11.64 -6.82 10.84
CA THR A 100 11.67 -6.58 12.28
C THR A 100 10.31 -6.06 12.72
N GLU A 101 9.75 -6.65 13.76
CA GLU A 101 8.54 -6.20 14.41
C GLU A 101 8.87 -5.36 15.66
N TYR A 102 8.26 -4.21 15.75
CA TYR A 102 8.26 -3.35 16.93
C TYR A 102 6.83 -3.25 17.44
N SER A 103 6.58 -3.70 18.66
CA SER A 103 5.26 -3.65 19.27
C SER A 103 5.27 -2.90 20.60
N THR A 104 4.11 -2.38 20.97
CA THR A 104 3.83 -1.75 22.27
C THR A 104 2.63 -2.41 22.92
N SER A 105 2.73 -2.61 24.22
CA SER A 105 1.59 -3.00 25.05
C SER A 105 0.69 -1.79 25.34
N ASN A 106 -0.49 -2.01 25.89
CA ASN A 106 -1.28 -0.93 26.44
C ASN A 106 -0.51 -0.23 27.58
N GLY A 107 -0.56 1.10 27.62
CA GLY A 107 0.20 1.93 28.55
C GLY A 107 1.65 2.17 28.15
N GLU A 108 2.13 1.59 27.06
CA GLU A 108 3.52 1.69 26.61
C GLU A 108 3.65 2.61 25.39
N ILE A 109 4.68 3.46 25.41
CA ILE A 109 5.13 4.24 24.26
C ILE A 109 6.55 3.82 23.92
N ARG A 110 6.85 3.57 22.64
CA ARG A 110 8.18 3.11 22.23
C ARG A 110 8.76 4.00 21.14
N ARG A 111 10.03 4.38 21.29
CA ARG A 111 10.80 5.11 20.28
C ARG A 111 11.65 4.14 19.47
N VAL A 112 11.58 4.25 18.15
CA VAL A 112 12.30 3.38 17.20
C VAL A 112 13.06 4.26 16.20
N THR A 113 14.29 3.89 15.90
CA THR A 113 15.06 4.46 14.78
C THR A 113 15.10 3.42 13.67
N LEU A 114 14.64 3.81 12.49
CA LEU A 114 14.60 2.95 11.31
C LEU A 114 15.94 2.91 10.57
N PRO A 115 16.14 1.97 9.63
CA PRO A 115 17.41 1.82 8.89
C PRO A 115 17.85 3.03 8.06
N ASP A 116 16.93 3.93 7.70
CA ASP A 116 17.18 5.19 6.99
C ASP A 116 17.37 6.39 7.94
N SER A 117 17.51 6.14 9.24
CA SER A 117 17.59 7.13 10.32
C SER A 117 16.29 7.90 10.57
N SER A 118 15.17 7.52 9.94
CA SER A 118 13.84 8.03 10.29
C SER A 118 13.49 7.64 11.73
N LYS A 119 12.82 8.52 12.45
CA LYS A 119 12.40 8.29 13.84
C LYS A 119 10.91 8.01 13.88
N VAL A 120 10.52 6.99 14.62
CA VAL A 120 9.11 6.61 14.83
C VAL A 120 8.86 6.52 16.34
N ILE A 121 7.75 7.09 16.77
CA ILE A 121 7.25 6.92 18.13
C ILE A 121 5.94 6.17 18.01
N LEU A 122 5.90 4.96 18.57
CA LEU A 122 4.71 4.10 18.60
C LEU A 122 3.88 4.43 19.85
N ASN A 123 2.60 4.67 19.66
CA ASN A 123 1.63 4.81 20.75
C ASN A 123 1.24 3.43 21.31
N ALA A 124 0.54 3.42 22.43
CA ALA A 124 0.08 2.21 23.12
C ALA A 124 -0.76 1.29 22.21
N GLY A 125 -0.53 -0.01 22.32
CA GLY A 125 -1.25 -1.04 21.56
C GLY A 125 -0.98 -1.02 20.05
N SER A 126 0.24 -0.65 19.64
CA SER A 126 0.63 -0.51 18.24
C SER A 126 1.67 -1.52 17.82
N VAL A 127 1.67 -1.86 16.52
CA VAL A 127 2.65 -2.74 15.88
C VAL A 127 3.16 -2.07 14.61
N LEU A 128 4.48 -1.98 14.48
CA LEU A 128 5.19 -1.53 13.29
C LEU A 128 6.07 -2.66 12.77
N ILE A 129 5.90 -3.01 11.50
CA ILE A 129 6.76 -3.99 10.81
C ILE A 129 7.61 -3.22 9.80
N CYS A 130 8.92 -3.38 9.89
CA CYS A 130 9.90 -2.69 9.08
C CYS A 130 10.95 -3.67 8.59
N PRO A 131 11.39 -3.61 7.31
CA PRO A 131 12.53 -4.40 6.86
C PRO A 131 13.81 -3.98 7.57
N GLU A 132 14.72 -4.93 7.83
CA GLU A 132 16.04 -4.63 8.41
C GLU A 132 16.87 -3.70 7.53
N ARG A 133 16.61 -3.67 6.22
CA ARG A 133 17.21 -2.77 5.24
C ARG A 133 16.19 -2.40 4.19
N PHE A 134 16.10 -1.12 3.86
CA PHE A 134 15.28 -0.68 2.75
C PHE A 134 15.95 -1.00 1.42
N GLY A 135 15.17 -1.55 0.48
CA GLY A 135 15.61 -1.86 -0.88
C GLY A 135 15.76 -0.62 -1.77
N ALA A 136 16.22 -0.84 -3.00
CA ALA A 136 16.36 0.22 -4.01
C ALA A 136 15.00 0.81 -4.44
N GLY A 137 13.91 -0.01 -4.39
CA GLY A 137 12.58 0.37 -4.85
C GLY A 137 11.79 1.29 -3.92
N GLY A 138 12.21 1.44 -2.65
CA GLY A 138 11.48 2.29 -1.71
C GLY A 138 11.70 1.95 -0.24
N ARG A 139 11.09 2.77 0.62
CA ARG A 139 11.14 2.64 2.08
C ARG A 139 9.73 2.35 2.59
N GLU A 140 9.37 1.07 2.69
CA GLU A 140 8.02 0.66 3.07
C GLU A 140 7.99 0.09 4.49
N VAL A 141 6.99 0.50 5.27
CA VAL A 141 6.70 -0.02 6.62
C VAL A 141 5.21 -0.30 6.75
N TYR A 142 4.84 -1.22 7.63
CA TYR A 142 3.46 -1.60 7.89
C TYR A 142 3.09 -1.22 9.33
N LEU A 143 1.97 -0.50 9.49
CA LEU A 143 1.48 -0.03 10.78
C LEU A 143 0.08 -0.59 11.06
N SER A 144 -0.10 -1.16 12.25
CA SER A 144 -1.38 -1.37 12.92
C SER A 144 -1.33 -0.68 14.27
N GLY A 145 -2.23 0.27 14.54
CA GLY A 145 -2.15 1.13 15.72
C GLY A 145 -1.86 2.57 15.37
N GLU A 146 -1.15 3.29 16.22
CA GLU A 146 -0.85 4.72 16.03
C GLU A 146 0.63 5.01 16.19
N ALA A 147 1.16 5.88 15.32
CA ALA A 147 2.54 6.30 15.39
C ALA A 147 2.74 7.71 14.82
N VAL A 148 3.67 8.43 15.44
CA VAL A 148 4.26 9.64 14.85
C VAL A 148 5.55 9.24 14.13
N PHE A 149 5.63 9.64 12.87
CA PHE A 149 6.79 9.48 12.02
C PHE A 149 7.51 10.83 11.84
N ASP A 150 8.82 10.85 11.98
CA ASP A 150 9.70 11.94 11.54
C ASP A 150 10.67 11.36 10.52
N VAL A 151 10.26 11.42 9.25
CA VAL A 151 10.93 10.73 8.14
C VAL A 151 12.07 11.56 7.61
N THR A 152 13.24 10.94 7.50
CA THR A 152 14.44 11.52 6.89
C THR A 152 14.20 11.85 5.42
N GLY A 153 14.57 13.06 4.99
CA GLY A 153 14.40 13.54 3.62
C GLY A 153 15.17 12.69 2.61
N ASP A 154 14.48 12.18 1.58
CA ASP A 154 15.06 11.49 0.43
C ASP A 154 14.11 11.68 -0.76
N THR A 155 14.50 12.55 -1.70
CA THR A 155 13.67 12.87 -2.88
C THR A 155 13.66 11.75 -3.92
N GLY A 156 14.68 10.89 -3.92
CA GLY A 156 14.81 9.78 -4.88
C GLY A 156 13.99 8.54 -4.48
N ARG A 157 13.74 8.33 -3.17
CA ARG A 157 13.04 7.16 -2.66
C ARG A 157 11.93 7.58 -1.71
N ALA A 158 10.70 7.32 -2.11
CA ALA A 158 9.55 7.56 -1.26
C ALA A 158 9.60 6.70 0.01
N PHE A 159 9.07 7.23 1.12
CA PHE A 159 8.74 6.47 2.32
C PHE A 159 7.24 6.22 2.35
N ILE A 160 6.83 4.98 2.54
CA ILE A 160 5.43 4.57 2.48
C ILE A 160 5.04 3.87 3.77
N VAL A 161 4.08 4.44 4.50
CA VAL A 161 3.41 3.76 5.60
C VAL A 161 2.18 3.06 5.05
N LYS A 162 2.16 1.74 5.13
CA LYS A 162 1.04 0.89 4.74
C LYS A 162 0.20 0.53 5.96
N THR A 163 -1.09 0.72 5.87
CA THR A 163 -2.07 0.25 6.85
C THR A 163 -3.10 -0.66 6.18
N SER A 164 -4.07 -1.17 6.92
CA SER A 164 -5.11 -2.03 6.35
C SER A 164 -5.97 -1.34 5.28
N LYS A 165 -6.17 -0.01 5.36
CA LYS A 165 -7.08 0.73 4.48
C LYS A 165 -6.46 1.99 3.84
N LEU A 166 -5.33 2.47 4.36
CA LEU A 166 -4.70 3.72 3.95
C LEU A 166 -3.22 3.52 3.71
N ASN A 167 -2.72 3.99 2.58
CA ASN A 167 -1.30 4.17 2.31
C ASN A 167 -0.93 5.65 2.41
N VAL A 168 0.15 5.94 3.11
CA VAL A 168 0.68 7.30 3.29
C VAL A 168 2.07 7.37 2.69
N LYS A 169 2.24 8.14 1.61
CA LYS A 169 3.50 8.32 0.89
C LYS A 169 4.09 9.70 1.17
N VAL A 170 5.39 9.73 1.53
CA VAL A 170 6.12 10.95 1.85
C VAL A 170 7.57 10.92 1.33
N HIS A 171 8.27 12.07 1.33
CA HIS A 171 9.68 12.19 0.94
C HIS A 171 10.58 12.82 2.02
N GLY A 172 10.02 13.24 3.15
CA GLY A 172 10.73 13.91 4.26
C GLY A 172 9.73 14.75 5.04
N THR A 173 9.06 14.13 6.00
CA THR A 173 7.79 14.65 6.53
C THR A 173 7.64 14.22 7.98
N ARG A 174 7.06 15.10 8.83
CA ARG A 174 6.60 14.75 10.17
C ARG A 174 5.07 14.67 10.18
N PHE A 175 4.53 13.52 10.61
CA PHE A 175 3.10 13.25 10.57
C PHE A 175 2.70 12.17 11.57
N ASN A 176 1.42 12.16 11.95
CA ASN A 176 0.78 11.10 12.74
C ASN A 176 -0.07 10.21 11.83
N VAL A 177 -0.05 8.90 12.07
CA VAL A 177 -0.99 7.94 11.47
C VAL A 177 -1.68 7.17 12.56
N SER A 178 -3.02 7.16 12.57
CA SER A 178 -3.84 6.36 13.48
C SER A 178 -4.64 5.34 12.68
N ALA A 179 -4.32 4.06 12.86
CA ALA A 179 -4.85 2.93 12.09
C ALA A 179 -5.11 1.70 12.98
N TYR A 180 -5.72 1.90 14.15
CA TYR A 180 -6.10 0.81 15.03
C TYR A 180 -7.15 -0.11 14.37
N SER A 181 -6.99 -1.42 14.53
CA SER A 181 -7.91 -2.40 13.92
C SER A 181 -9.34 -2.29 14.44
N ASP A 182 -9.48 -1.97 15.72
CA ASP A 182 -10.76 -1.80 16.45
C ASP A 182 -11.38 -0.39 16.32
N SER A 183 -10.72 0.54 15.61
CA SER A 183 -11.29 1.86 15.27
C SER A 183 -12.01 1.80 13.93
N ARG A 184 -13.16 2.43 13.82
CA ARG A 184 -13.89 2.62 12.56
C ARG A 184 -13.13 3.53 11.59
N LEU A 185 -12.40 4.51 12.12
CA LEU A 185 -11.67 5.49 11.33
C LEU A 185 -10.19 5.12 11.22
N VAL A 186 -9.59 5.42 10.08
CA VAL A 186 -8.15 5.50 9.87
C VAL A 186 -7.81 6.91 9.43
N SER A 187 -6.72 7.48 9.95
CA SER A 187 -6.36 8.87 9.64
C SER A 187 -4.88 9.10 9.53
N ALA A 188 -4.52 10.16 8.79
CA ALA A 188 -3.17 10.70 8.72
C ALA A 188 -3.22 12.22 8.90
N THR A 189 -2.47 12.75 9.87
CA THR A 189 -2.37 14.18 10.17
C THR A 189 -0.99 14.69 9.86
N LEU A 190 -0.90 15.75 9.07
CA LEU A 190 0.36 16.33 8.65
C LEU A 190 0.80 17.46 9.58
N CYS A 191 1.99 17.28 10.21
CA CYS A 191 2.62 18.30 11.03
C CYS A 191 3.57 19.19 10.21
N ARG A 192 4.43 18.61 9.36
CA ARG A 192 5.42 19.33 8.54
C ARG A 192 5.75 18.53 7.28
N GLY A 193 5.91 19.21 6.14
CA GLY A 193 6.25 18.63 4.85
C GLY A 193 5.03 18.44 3.95
N SER A 194 4.92 17.29 3.30
CA SER A 194 3.80 16.94 2.43
C SER A 194 3.49 15.45 2.52
N ILE A 195 2.20 15.11 2.48
CA ILE A 195 1.70 13.73 2.42
C ILE A 195 0.92 13.54 1.12
N SER A 196 1.09 12.37 0.51
CA SER A 196 0.14 11.82 -0.45
C SER A 196 -0.57 10.63 0.21
N ALA A 197 -1.86 10.80 0.54
CA ALA A 197 -2.71 9.81 1.18
C ALA A 197 -3.55 9.09 0.11
N MET A 198 -3.60 7.76 0.14
CA MET A 198 -4.31 6.95 -0.83
C MET A 198 -5.09 5.82 -0.13
N ASN A 199 -6.38 5.72 -0.42
CA ASN A 199 -7.19 4.58 0.00
C ASN A 199 -6.75 3.31 -0.75
N ASN A 200 -6.54 2.20 -0.02
CA ASN A 200 -6.12 0.93 -0.60
C ASN A 200 -7.18 0.29 -1.53
N GLU A 201 -8.44 0.68 -1.38
CA GLU A 201 -9.55 0.19 -2.21
C GLU A 201 -9.69 0.95 -3.54
N GLY A 202 -8.85 1.96 -3.77
CA GLY A 202 -8.81 2.75 -5.00
C GLY A 202 -9.09 4.24 -4.76
N GLY A 203 -9.05 5.00 -5.85
CA GLY A 203 -9.23 6.45 -5.84
C GLY A 203 -7.93 7.21 -6.10
N ALA A 204 -8.06 8.50 -6.43
CA ALA A 204 -6.91 9.36 -6.64
C ALA A 204 -6.21 9.67 -5.31
N PRO A 205 -4.86 9.74 -5.29
CA PRO A 205 -4.14 10.19 -4.11
C PRO A 205 -4.54 11.62 -3.72
N VAL A 206 -4.70 11.85 -2.42
CA VAL A 206 -5.00 13.17 -1.85
C VAL A 206 -3.74 13.76 -1.25
N THR A 207 -3.36 14.96 -1.68
CA THR A 207 -2.21 15.66 -1.12
C THR A 207 -2.64 16.53 0.06
N LEU A 208 -1.92 16.42 1.18
CA LEU A 208 -2.13 17.24 2.37
C LEU A 208 -1.03 18.29 2.50
N VAL A 209 -1.41 19.42 3.07
CA VAL A 209 -0.52 20.47 3.56
C VAL A 209 -0.50 20.49 5.10
N PRO A 210 0.52 21.09 5.74
CA PRO A 210 0.60 21.14 7.21
C PRO A 210 -0.68 21.69 7.86
N GLY A 211 -1.12 21.04 8.95
CA GLY A 211 -2.38 21.34 9.63
C GLY A 211 -3.60 20.67 9.03
N GLN A 212 -3.44 19.78 8.03
CA GLN A 212 -4.54 18.99 7.48
C GLN A 212 -4.51 17.54 7.97
N LYS A 213 -5.70 16.99 8.13
CA LYS A 213 -5.96 15.59 8.49
C LYS A 213 -6.82 14.93 7.42
N TYR A 214 -6.31 13.84 6.86
CA TYR A 214 -7.10 12.90 6.05
C TYR A 214 -7.73 11.88 6.98
N THR A 215 -9.03 11.66 6.86
CA THR A 215 -9.78 10.64 7.61
C THR A 215 -10.56 9.78 6.63
N LEU A 216 -10.43 8.44 6.77
CA LEU A 216 -11.15 7.45 6.01
C LEU A 216 -11.99 6.59 6.95
N ASP A 217 -13.29 6.52 6.70
CA ASP A 217 -14.21 5.61 7.37
C ASP A 217 -14.09 4.23 6.72
N LYS A 218 -13.67 3.23 7.50
CA LYS A 218 -13.39 1.87 7.01
C LYS A 218 -14.64 1.10 6.60
N GLU A 219 -15.81 1.48 7.11
CA GLU A 219 -17.09 0.82 6.82
C GLU A 219 -17.74 1.38 5.57
N SER A 220 -17.82 2.72 5.47
CA SER A 220 -18.45 3.38 4.32
C SER A 220 -17.52 3.63 3.15
N GLY A 221 -16.20 3.56 3.36
CA GLY A 221 -15.18 3.93 2.37
C GLY A 221 -15.11 5.45 2.12
N GLN A 222 -15.89 6.26 2.84
CA GLN A 222 -15.88 7.72 2.69
C GLN A 222 -14.62 8.33 3.27
N ALA A 223 -14.01 9.23 2.51
CA ALA A 223 -12.83 9.97 2.95
C ALA A 223 -13.14 11.47 3.04
N SER A 224 -12.50 12.14 3.98
CA SER A 224 -12.55 13.60 4.15
C SER A 224 -11.19 14.18 4.48
N VAL A 225 -11.00 15.45 4.13
CA VAL A 225 -9.86 16.25 4.56
C VAL A 225 -10.40 17.41 5.39
N THR A 226 -9.84 17.60 6.57
CA THR A 226 -10.22 18.67 7.50
C THR A 226 -8.99 19.42 7.97
N GLU A 227 -9.13 20.71 8.25
CA GLU A 227 -8.11 21.48 8.97
C GLU A 227 -8.18 21.14 10.46
N VAL A 228 -7.02 20.88 11.04
CA VAL A 228 -6.88 20.50 12.44
C VAL A 228 -5.66 21.16 13.07
N ASN A 229 -5.66 21.24 14.40
CA ASN A 229 -4.43 21.51 15.13
C ASN A 229 -3.62 20.21 15.24
N ALA A 230 -2.54 20.07 14.46
CA ALA A 230 -1.72 18.88 14.44
C ALA A 230 -1.08 18.56 15.81
N ASP A 231 -0.86 19.57 16.66
CA ASP A 231 -0.34 19.37 18.02
C ASP A 231 -1.36 18.64 18.92
N GLU A 232 -2.66 18.80 18.68
CA GLU A 232 -3.69 18.05 19.42
C GLU A 232 -3.70 16.54 19.01
N ASP A 233 -3.51 16.24 17.73
CA ASP A 233 -3.44 14.86 17.25
C ASP A 233 -2.13 14.15 17.68
N THR A 234 -1.13 14.91 18.08
CA THR A 234 0.16 14.38 18.59
C THR A 234 0.34 14.61 20.11
N ALA A 235 -0.66 15.17 20.81
CA ALA A 235 -0.60 15.50 22.21
C ALA A 235 -0.31 14.29 23.13
N TRP A 236 -0.65 13.09 22.67
CA TRP A 236 -0.34 11.84 23.36
C TRP A 236 1.17 11.61 23.57
N LEU A 237 2.05 12.25 22.77
CA LEU A 237 3.51 12.23 22.95
C LEU A 237 3.94 12.83 24.30
N ASP A 238 3.19 13.81 24.78
CA ASP A 238 3.42 14.52 26.04
C ASP A 238 2.54 13.96 27.17
N GLY A 239 1.75 12.92 26.85
CA GLY A 239 0.85 12.30 27.80
C GLY A 239 -0.54 12.92 27.89
N ASP A 240 -0.82 13.91 27.04
CA ASP A 240 -2.10 14.58 26.98
C ASP A 240 -3.13 13.78 26.16
N LEU A 241 -4.42 13.99 26.44
CA LEU A 241 -5.53 13.43 25.67
C LEU A 241 -6.45 14.55 25.19
N CYS A 242 -6.68 14.58 23.88
CA CYS A 242 -7.55 15.56 23.23
C CYS A 242 -8.69 14.82 22.53
N PHE A 243 -9.91 15.02 22.97
CA PHE A 243 -11.14 14.51 22.36
C PHE A 243 -11.91 15.69 21.76
N ARG A 244 -12.23 15.62 20.48
CA ARG A 244 -12.98 16.65 19.77
C ARG A 244 -14.20 16.06 19.11
N SER A 245 -15.37 16.26 19.72
CA SER A 245 -16.63 15.64 19.26
C SER A 245 -16.52 14.14 19.07
N GLU A 246 -15.91 13.47 20.06
CA GLU A 246 -15.59 12.04 19.99
C GLU A 246 -16.65 11.21 20.71
N SER A 247 -17.00 10.05 20.15
CA SER A 247 -17.95 9.13 20.77
C SER A 247 -17.40 8.54 22.07
N LEU A 248 -18.26 8.26 23.04
CA LEU A 248 -17.85 7.61 24.29
C LEU A 248 -17.15 6.27 24.01
N HIS A 249 -17.56 5.53 22.97
CA HIS A 249 -16.93 4.27 22.58
C HIS A 249 -15.44 4.47 22.21
N ASN A 250 -15.13 5.46 21.40
CA ASN A 250 -13.76 5.74 20.98
C ASN A 250 -12.92 6.31 22.13
N ILE A 251 -13.51 7.15 23.01
CA ILE A 251 -12.87 7.64 24.22
C ILE A 251 -12.48 6.45 25.12
N VAL A 252 -13.39 5.50 25.33
CA VAL A 252 -13.14 4.29 26.12
C VAL A 252 -11.99 3.48 25.52
N LYS A 253 -11.93 3.29 24.21
CA LYS A 253 -10.81 2.59 23.54
C LYS A 253 -9.48 3.31 23.78
N THR A 254 -9.46 4.63 23.75
CA THR A 254 -8.27 5.42 24.06
C THR A 254 -7.85 5.26 25.52
N ILE A 255 -8.79 5.26 26.46
CA ILE A 255 -8.54 5.02 27.88
C ILE A 255 -7.98 3.62 28.11
N GLU A 256 -8.58 2.59 27.51
CA GLU A 256 -8.12 1.20 27.61
C GLU A 256 -6.66 1.07 27.16
N ARG A 257 -6.31 1.70 26.03
CA ARG A 257 -4.93 1.70 25.52
C ARG A 257 -3.99 2.49 26.39
N ARG A 258 -4.38 3.70 26.82
CA ARG A 258 -3.51 4.61 27.58
C ARG A 258 -3.17 4.10 28.96
N TYR A 259 -4.15 3.52 29.67
CA TYR A 259 -4.01 3.13 31.08
C TYR A 259 -3.87 1.60 31.28
N GLY A 260 -3.97 0.80 30.24
CA GLY A 260 -3.87 -0.66 30.35
C GLY A 260 -5.03 -1.30 31.11
N VAL A 261 -6.20 -0.71 31.03
CA VAL A 261 -7.42 -1.15 31.74
C VAL A 261 -8.46 -1.71 30.79
N ARG A 262 -9.51 -2.33 31.31
CA ARG A 262 -10.72 -2.69 30.57
C ARG A 262 -11.90 -1.83 31.01
N VAL A 263 -12.67 -1.33 30.03
CA VAL A 263 -13.83 -0.49 30.29
C VAL A 263 -15.08 -1.12 29.71
N TYR A 264 -16.10 -1.28 30.54
CA TYR A 264 -17.40 -1.86 30.17
C TYR A 264 -18.46 -0.77 30.23
N ILE A 265 -19.08 -0.45 29.11
CA ILE A 265 -20.25 0.43 29.07
C ILE A 265 -21.48 -0.45 29.31
N THR A 266 -22.15 -0.31 30.43
CA THR A 266 -23.28 -1.15 30.84
C THR A 266 -24.64 -0.55 30.48
N THR A 267 -24.66 0.59 29.79
CA THR A 267 -25.86 1.31 29.36
C THR A 267 -25.74 1.78 27.92
N SER A 268 -26.83 1.81 27.18
CA SER A 268 -26.91 2.39 25.85
C SER A 268 -27.17 3.90 25.84
N LYS A 269 -27.35 4.52 27.00
CA LYS A 269 -27.77 5.92 27.14
C LYS A 269 -26.84 6.92 26.43
N TYR A 270 -25.54 6.65 26.41
CA TYR A 270 -24.51 7.56 25.90
C TYR A 270 -23.99 7.18 24.51
N GLY A 271 -24.67 6.28 23.80
CA GLY A 271 -24.17 5.72 22.52
C GLY A 271 -24.05 6.74 21.39
N ASN A 272 -24.83 7.82 21.46
CA ASN A 272 -24.84 8.88 20.41
C ASN A 272 -24.24 10.21 20.91
N ASP A 273 -23.73 10.28 22.13
CA ASP A 273 -23.17 11.50 22.69
C ASP A 273 -21.72 11.69 22.18
N ASN A 274 -21.46 12.84 21.59
CA ASN A 274 -20.12 13.26 21.23
C ASN A 274 -19.54 14.17 22.33
N ILE A 275 -18.38 13.83 22.84
CA ILE A 275 -17.72 14.50 23.96
C ILE A 275 -16.53 15.27 23.42
N THR A 276 -16.40 16.54 23.86
CA THR A 276 -15.20 17.36 23.64
C THR A 276 -14.56 17.60 25.00
N ALA A 277 -13.34 17.14 25.17
CA ALA A 277 -12.58 17.30 26.41
C ALA A 277 -11.07 17.29 26.11
N LYS A 278 -10.32 18.06 26.89
CA LYS A 278 -8.86 18.08 26.84
C LYS A 278 -8.31 17.79 28.23
N PHE A 279 -7.44 16.79 28.31
CA PHE A 279 -6.73 16.39 29.51
C PHE A 279 -5.25 16.66 29.28
N VAL A 280 -4.64 17.41 30.17
CA VAL A 280 -3.24 17.89 30.07
C VAL A 280 -2.52 17.55 31.38
N HIS A 281 -1.18 17.40 31.28
CA HIS A 281 -0.33 17.10 32.45
C HIS A 281 -0.39 15.64 32.96
N GLY A 282 -0.92 14.70 32.17
CA GLY A 282 -0.85 13.28 32.50
C GLY A 282 -1.74 12.87 33.66
N GLU A 283 -3.00 13.29 33.66
CA GLU A 283 -4.00 12.95 34.66
C GLU A 283 -4.02 11.44 34.98
N THR A 284 -4.30 11.12 36.22
CA THR A 284 -4.59 9.75 36.63
C THR A 284 -5.90 9.26 36.01
N LEU A 285 -6.06 7.94 35.93
CA LEU A 285 -7.30 7.34 35.43
C LEU A 285 -8.54 7.83 36.20
N GLU A 286 -8.43 7.99 37.53
CA GLU A 286 -9.53 8.44 38.38
C GLU A 286 -9.90 9.90 38.11
N GLU A 287 -8.93 10.78 37.94
CA GLU A 287 -9.15 12.19 37.58
C GLU A 287 -9.84 12.30 36.21
N LEU A 288 -9.35 11.55 35.25
CA LEU A 288 -9.93 11.52 33.90
C LEU A 288 -11.39 11.02 33.94
N MET A 289 -11.66 9.89 34.61
CA MET A 289 -13.02 9.35 34.71
C MET A 289 -13.96 10.28 35.46
N THR A 290 -13.46 10.94 36.49
CA THR A 290 -14.22 11.95 37.25
C THR A 290 -14.57 13.14 36.38
N ALA A 291 -13.62 13.63 35.57
CA ALA A 291 -13.87 14.74 34.66
C ALA A 291 -14.84 14.35 33.52
N LEU A 292 -14.74 13.14 32.98
CA LEU A 292 -15.69 12.63 31.98
C LEU A 292 -17.13 12.58 32.54
N CYS A 293 -17.30 12.16 33.80
CA CYS A 293 -18.61 12.17 34.45
C CYS A 293 -19.18 13.60 34.63
N LYS A 294 -18.31 14.60 34.83
CA LYS A 294 -18.76 16.00 34.95
C LYS A 294 -19.27 16.57 33.63
N VAL A 295 -18.63 16.18 32.46
CA VAL A 295 -19.02 16.67 31.14
C VAL A 295 -20.11 15.81 30.48
N THR A 296 -20.44 14.64 31.07
CA THR A 296 -21.49 13.74 30.58
C THR A 296 -22.57 13.56 31.62
N PRO A 297 -23.64 14.36 31.60
CA PRO A 297 -24.65 14.36 32.68
C PRO A 297 -25.31 13.00 32.89
N GLY A 298 -25.29 12.56 34.16
CA GLY A 298 -25.86 11.28 34.58
C GLY A 298 -24.95 10.07 34.38
N MET A 299 -23.74 10.25 33.84
CA MET A 299 -22.74 9.19 33.79
C MET A 299 -22.13 8.97 35.16
N SER A 300 -21.96 7.73 35.52
CA SER A 300 -21.23 7.32 36.74
C SER A 300 -20.31 6.13 36.41
N TYR A 301 -19.28 5.93 37.20
CA TYR A 301 -18.37 4.82 37.00
C TYR A 301 -18.01 4.14 38.33
N ARG A 302 -17.51 2.91 38.21
CA ARG A 302 -16.93 2.15 39.33
C ARG A 302 -15.70 1.39 38.84
N ILE A 303 -14.62 1.43 39.57
CA ILE A 303 -13.39 0.66 39.31
C ILE A 303 -13.39 -0.58 40.22
N VAL A 304 -13.19 -1.76 39.64
CA VAL A 304 -13.05 -3.04 40.31
C VAL A 304 -11.94 -3.84 39.68
N ASN A 305 -10.86 -4.10 40.38
CA ASN A 305 -9.72 -4.91 39.91
C ASN A 305 -9.24 -4.50 38.52
N SER A 306 -8.92 -3.24 38.27
CA SER A 306 -8.50 -2.67 36.99
C SER A 306 -9.56 -2.74 35.87
N ASN A 307 -10.80 -3.08 36.18
CA ASN A 307 -11.94 -2.97 35.28
C ASN A 307 -12.79 -1.76 35.65
N ILE A 308 -13.22 -1.01 34.65
CA ILE A 308 -14.08 0.15 34.80
C ILE A 308 -15.46 -0.18 34.25
N TYR A 309 -16.49 0.09 35.06
CA TYR A 309 -17.89 -0.09 34.64
C TYR A 309 -18.57 1.27 34.60
N ILE A 310 -18.99 1.69 33.38
CA ILE A 310 -19.75 2.93 33.14
C ILE A 310 -21.24 2.62 33.09
N ARG A 311 -22.04 3.45 33.74
CA ARG A 311 -23.51 3.34 33.85
C ARG A 311 -24.17 4.73 33.97
#